data_902d26909f5b643f74d5dab0e1df3b0f
#
_entry.id   902d26909f5b643f74d5dab0e1df3b0f
#
_cell.length_a   1.000
_cell.length_b   1.000
_cell.length_c   1.000
_cell.angle_alpha   90.00
_cell.angle_beta   90.00
_cell.angle_gamma   90.00
#
_symmetry.space_group_name_H-M   'P 1'
#
loop_
_entity.id
_entity.type
_entity.pdbx_description
1 polymer ?
#
loop_
_entity_poly.entity_id
_entity_poly.type
_entity_poly.pdbx_seq_one_letter_code
_entity_poly.pdbx_strand_id
1 'polypeptide(L)'
;MHAVLDRVEKFGVIPVVKIENVKDAVPLAKALSEGGLPCAEVTFRTEAAEESIRAMKEAYPEMLLIAGTVLTTEQVDKAIEAGAEAVVSPGLNPKVVNYCVDKDVLILPGCSSPSDMERAIEAGLSVVKFFPAEASGGVKAIKAMAAPYGQLKFMPTGGVSLSNMQEYLSFDRVVACGGSWMVPGDLIREGRFDEIKKLTHDAVMAVHGFALAHVGINSANEEEANKTAAAFERLFGFTANENPSSIFSASYVETIKKPYLGAKGHIAIAVNSVERAKDYLERMGVVFLEESTVLRPDGKIQAVYMEEEIGGFAIHLVRRAK
;
A
#
# COMPACT_ATOMS: atom_id res chain seq x y z
N MET A 1 7.56 -1.19 15.98
CA MET A 1 7.78 -0.89 14.53
C MET A 1 7.92 0.62 14.41
N HIS A 2 8.81 1.14 13.59
CA HIS A 2 8.99 2.59 13.43
C HIS A 2 7.72 3.19 12.79
N ALA A 3 7.15 4.28 13.34
CA ALA A 3 5.87 4.84 12.87
C ALA A 3 5.89 5.22 11.37
N VAL A 4 7.04 5.66 10.88
CA VAL A 4 7.23 5.98 9.45
C VAL A 4 7.12 4.73 8.57
N LEU A 5 7.65 3.59 9.04
CA LEU A 5 7.56 2.33 8.32
C LEU A 5 6.12 1.81 8.22
N ASP A 6 5.31 2.01 9.27
CA ASP A 6 3.88 1.69 9.24
C ASP A 6 3.16 2.49 8.14
N ARG A 7 3.45 3.80 8.02
CA ARG A 7 2.91 4.64 6.93
C ARG A 7 3.34 4.15 5.54
N VAL A 8 4.62 3.78 5.37
CA VAL A 8 5.14 3.19 4.12
C VAL A 8 4.38 1.90 3.76
N GLU A 9 4.16 1.02 4.73
CA GLU A 9 3.43 -0.25 4.54
C GLU A 9 1.96 -0.03 4.15
N LYS A 10 1.32 0.97 4.76
CA LYS A 10 -0.07 1.37 4.46
C LYS A 10 -0.23 1.95 3.06
N PHE A 11 0.70 2.79 2.60
CA PHE A 11 0.66 3.30 1.22
C PHE A 11 0.86 2.20 0.17
N GLY A 12 1.74 1.23 0.42
CA GLY A 12 2.01 0.12 -0.50
C GLY A 12 2.79 0.51 -1.77
N VAL A 13 2.82 1.79 -2.13
CA VAL A 13 3.62 2.33 -3.23
C VAL A 13 4.18 3.69 -2.84
N ILE A 14 5.43 3.96 -3.23
CA ILE A 14 6.13 5.23 -2.96
C ILE A 14 6.58 5.84 -4.29
N PRO A 15 6.11 7.05 -4.65
CA PRO A 15 6.58 7.77 -5.83
C PRO A 15 8.06 8.16 -5.65
N VAL A 16 8.92 7.69 -6.55
CA VAL A 16 10.35 8.03 -6.57
C VAL A 16 10.57 9.11 -7.60
N VAL A 17 10.91 10.32 -7.15
CA VAL A 17 10.93 11.51 -7.99
C VAL A 17 12.30 12.17 -8.01
N LYS A 18 12.65 12.72 -9.17
CA LYS A 18 13.75 13.66 -9.38
C LYS A 18 13.16 15.04 -9.68
N ILE A 19 13.35 16.00 -8.78
CA ILE A 19 12.90 17.38 -8.95
C ILE A 19 14.09 18.24 -9.41
N GLU A 20 13.96 18.93 -10.53
CA GLU A 20 15.02 19.76 -11.10
C GLU A 20 14.88 21.24 -10.69
N ASN A 21 13.65 21.69 -10.43
CA ASN A 21 13.35 23.05 -9.99
C ASN A 21 12.46 23.02 -8.76
N VAL A 22 12.82 23.77 -7.73
CA VAL A 22 12.06 23.88 -6.47
C VAL A 22 10.61 24.34 -6.68
N LYS A 23 10.36 25.19 -7.69
CA LYS A 23 9.01 25.67 -8.02
C LYS A 23 8.02 24.54 -8.35
N ASP A 24 8.51 23.39 -8.78
CA ASP A 24 7.68 22.24 -9.16
C ASP A 24 7.31 21.35 -7.95
N ALA A 25 7.98 21.56 -6.80
CA ALA A 25 7.83 20.72 -5.61
C ALA A 25 6.40 20.80 -5.01
N VAL A 26 5.90 22.00 -4.75
CA VAL A 26 4.56 22.19 -4.14
C VAL A 26 3.44 21.76 -5.09
N PRO A 27 3.43 22.11 -6.38
CA PRO A 27 2.44 21.56 -7.32
C PRO A 27 2.46 20.03 -7.42
N LEU A 28 3.66 19.41 -7.36
CA LEU A 28 3.79 17.96 -7.33
C LEU A 28 3.20 17.37 -6.04
N ALA A 29 3.51 17.94 -4.87
CA ALA A 29 2.94 17.51 -3.60
C ALA A 29 1.42 17.55 -3.61
N LYS A 30 0.84 18.62 -4.19
CA LYS A 30 -0.60 18.75 -4.41
C LYS A 30 -1.15 17.60 -5.26
N ALA A 31 -0.54 17.35 -6.42
CA ALA A 31 -0.98 16.32 -7.35
C ALA A 31 -0.95 14.91 -6.73
N LEU A 32 0.12 14.59 -5.97
CA LEU A 32 0.25 13.32 -5.25
C LEU A 32 -0.83 13.19 -4.15
N SER A 33 -1.01 14.22 -3.35
CA SER A 33 -2.01 14.23 -2.26
C SER A 33 -3.44 14.10 -2.79
N GLU A 34 -3.79 14.88 -3.81
CA GLU A 34 -5.11 14.80 -4.47
C GLU A 34 -5.32 13.49 -5.24
N GLY A 35 -4.24 12.84 -5.68
CA GLY A 35 -4.25 11.48 -6.24
C GLY A 35 -4.44 10.37 -5.20
N GLY A 36 -4.50 10.73 -3.90
CA GLY A 36 -4.71 9.79 -2.80
C GLY A 36 -3.42 9.20 -2.20
N LEU A 37 -2.25 9.73 -2.58
CA LEU A 37 -0.94 9.23 -2.16
C LEU A 37 -0.05 10.36 -1.60
N PRO A 38 -0.32 10.87 -0.37
CA PRO A 38 0.44 11.95 0.24
C PRO A 38 1.82 11.48 0.72
N CYS A 39 2.66 11.04 -0.21
CA CYS A 39 4.06 10.65 0.05
C CYS A 39 4.94 10.83 -1.19
N ALA A 40 6.25 10.99 -0.99
CA ALA A 40 7.25 10.98 -2.06
C ALA A 40 8.66 10.62 -1.55
N GLU A 41 9.41 9.84 -2.32
CA GLU A 41 10.86 9.69 -2.21
C GLU A 41 11.52 10.72 -3.15
N VAL A 42 11.95 11.87 -2.60
CA VAL A 42 12.67 12.91 -3.36
C VAL A 42 14.15 12.56 -3.40
N THR A 43 14.68 12.36 -4.62
CA THR A 43 16.06 11.87 -4.77
C THR A 43 17.10 12.99 -4.73
N PHE A 44 18.16 12.84 -3.94
CA PHE A 44 19.33 13.73 -3.85
C PHE A 44 20.24 13.62 -5.08
N ARG A 45 19.62 13.67 -6.28
CA ARG A 45 20.29 13.68 -7.57
C ARG A 45 20.35 15.06 -8.22
N THR A 46 19.81 16.07 -7.56
CA THR A 46 19.80 17.47 -7.99
C THR A 46 20.08 18.37 -6.80
N GLU A 47 20.54 19.59 -7.07
CA GLU A 47 20.72 20.62 -6.04
C GLU A 47 19.38 21.10 -5.45
N ALA A 48 18.29 20.94 -6.21
CA ALA A 48 16.95 21.32 -5.77
C ALA A 48 16.33 20.38 -4.74
N ALA A 49 16.92 19.20 -4.46
CA ALA A 49 16.29 18.15 -3.66
C ALA A 49 15.97 18.62 -2.21
N GLU A 50 16.94 19.20 -1.52
CA GLU A 50 16.79 19.69 -0.14
C GLU A 50 15.64 20.72 -0.04
N GLU A 51 15.72 21.81 -0.82
CA GLU A 51 14.72 22.86 -0.81
C GLU A 51 13.34 22.37 -1.32
N SER A 52 13.30 21.39 -2.21
CA SER A 52 12.04 20.76 -2.63
C SER A 52 11.36 20.02 -1.48
N ILE A 53 12.11 19.25 -0.68
CA ILE A 53 11.59 18.58 0.52
C ILE A 53 11.05 19.61 1.50
N ARG A 54 11.82 20.69 1.78
CA ARG A 54 11.41 21.76 2.67
C ARG A 54 10.10 22.40 2.21
N ALA A 55 10.03 22.83 0.95
CA ALA A 55 8.84 23.46 0.39
C ALA A 55 7.60 22.53 0.40
N MET A 56 7.80 21.24 0.10
CA MET A 56 6.72 20.25 0.20
C MET A 56 6.23 20.06 1.63
N LYS A 57 7.17 19.97 2.61
CA LYS A 57 6.82 19.79 4.02
C LYS A 57 6.12 20.99 4.63
N GLU A 58 6.53 22.19 4.25
CA GLU A 58 5.87 23.45 4.67
C GLU A 58 4.44 23.55 4.12
N ALA A 59 4.24 23.21 2.85
CA ALA A 59 2.93 23.29 2.20
C ALA A 59 1.98 22.14 2.59
N TYR A 60 2.53 20.95 2.88
CA TYR A 60 1.79 19.72 3.22
C TYR A 60 2.44 19.02 4.43
N PRO A 61 2.24 19.53 5.66
CA PRO A 61 2.91 19.01 6.87
C PRO A 61 2.71 17.52 7.14
N GLU A 62 1.55 16.97 6.77
CA GLU A 62 1.22 15.55 6.96
C GLU A 62 1.79 14.62 5.88
N MET A 63 2.35 15.20 4.80
CA MET A 63 2.93 14.40 3.71
C MET A 63 4.16 13.62 4.19
N LEU A 64 4.23 12.33 3.89
CA LEU A 64 5.41 11.51 4.15
C LEU A 64 6.48 11.81 3.11
N LEU A 65 7.55 12.49 3.53
CA LEU A 65 8.69 12.78 2.68
C LEU A 65 9.89 11.90 3.04
N ILE A 66 10.46 11.29 2.04
CA ILE A 66 11.59 10.37 2.13
C ILE A 66 12.71 10.93 1.26
N ALA A 67 13.92 11.01 1.80
CA ALA A 67 15.09 11.41 1.02
C ALA A 67 15.71 10.18 0.34
N GLY A 68 15.66 10.15 -0.99
CA GLY A 68 16.24 9.07 -1.80
C GLY A 68 17.65 9.41 -2.32
N THR A 69 18.41 8.38 -2.66
CA THR A 69 19.76 8.51 -3.22
C THR A 69 20.73 9.27 -2.27
N VAL A 70 20.56 9.07 -0.97
CA VAL A 70 21.45 9.65 0.04
C VAL A 70 22.71 8.79 0.13
N LEU A 71 23.88 9.44 -0.02
CA LEU A 71 25.18 8.77 -0.13
C LEU A 71 26.16 9.14 0.98
N THR A 72 25.90 10.23 1.70
CA THR A 72 26.78 10.75 2.74
C THR A 72 26.02 11.13 4.02
N THR A 73 26.72 11.23 5.14
CA THR A 73 26.17 11.66 6.44
C THR A 73 25.68 13.10 6.40
N GLU A 74 26.38 13.97 5.66
CA GLU A 74 25.98 15.37 5.45
C GLU A 74 24.67 15.49 4.68
N GLN A 75 24.42 14.58 3.72
CA GLN A 75 23.13 14.51 3.03
C GLN A 75 22.01 14.00 3.95
N VAL A 76 22.31 13.11 4.91
CA VAL A 76 21.33 12.70 5.94
C VAL A 76 20.89 13.91 6.75
N ASP A 77 21.85 14.70 7.28
CA ASP A 77 21.53 15.89 8.08
C ASP A 77 20.66 16.87 7.27
N LYS A 78 21.08 17.23 6.06
CA LYS A 78 20.32 18.11 5.17
C LYS A 78 18.90 17.61 4.91
N ALA A 79 18.75 16.29 4.68
CA ALA A 79 17.44 15.67 4.43
C ALA A 79 16.50 15.81 5.63
N ILE A 80 17.00 15.52 6.83
CA ILE A 80 16.19 15.58 8.06
C ILE A 80 15.87 17.03 8.42
N GLU A 81 16.83 17.96 8.30
CA GLU A 81 16.61 19.40 8.51
C GLU A 81 15.59 19.99 7.52
N ALA A 82 15.53 19.45 6.31
CA ALA A 82 14.50 19.81 5.33
C ALA A 82 13.11 19.22 5.62
N GLY A 83 13.00 18.25 6.53
CA GLY A 83 11.74 17.63 6.94
C GLY A 83 11.48 16.24 6.36
N ALA A 84 12.50 15.55 5.81
CA ALA A 84 12.39 14.15 5.47
C ALA A 84 12.27 13.29 6.74
N GLU A 85 11.39 12.30 6.71
CA GLU A 85 11.12 11.41 7.85
C GLU A 85 11.87 10.06 7.73
N ALA A 86 12.42 9.78 6.57
CA ALA A 86 13.22 8.58 6.31
C ALA A 86 14.27 8.85 5.22
N VAL A 87 15.25 7.96 5.18
CA VAL A 87 16.35 7.99 4.22
C VAL A 87 16.36 6.69 3.41
N VAL A 88 16.66 6.81 2.12
CA VAL A 88 16.84 5.68 1.21
C VAL A 88 18.15 5.86 0.45
N SER A 89 18.97 4.83 0.42
CA SER A 89 20.24 4.82 -0.33
C SER A 89 20.22 3.76 -1.44
N PRO A 90 20.97 3.95 -2.53
CA PRO A 90 21.02 2.98 -3.63
C PRO A 90 21.77 1.69 -3.28
N GLY A 91 22.63 1.74 -2.27
CA GLY A 91 23.40 0.61 -1.76
C GLY A 91 23.57 0.68 -0.25
N LEU A 92 24.08 -0.38 0.36
CA LEU A 92 24.36 -0.44 1.78
C LEU A 92 25.75 0.12 2.07
N ASN A 93 25.81 1.42 2.44
CA ASN A 93 27.02 2.05 2.95
C ASN A 93 26.98 2.01 4.48
N PRO A 94 27.86 1.21 5.16
CA PRO A 94 27.82 1.06 6.61
C PRO A 94 27.95 2.39 7.37
N LYS A 95 28.74 3.35 6.84
CA LYS A 95 28.91 4.67 7.47
C LYS A 95 27.58 5.44 7.52
N VAL A 96 26.83 5.46 6.41
CA VAL A 96 25.53 6.13 6.32
C VAL A 96 24.47 5.38 7.14
N VAL A 97 24.47 4.04 7.05
CA VAL A 97 23.53 3.20 7.80
C VAL A 97 23.69 3.41 9.30
N ASN A 98 24.90 3.25 9.81
CA ASN A 98 25.18 3.42 11.26
C ASN A 98 24.84 4.83 11.72
N TYR A 99 25.16 5.84 10.91
CA TYR A 99 24.83 7.23 11.23
C TYR A 99 23.32 7.47 11.37
N CYS A 100 22.52 6.88 10.49
CA CYS A 100 21.05 6.96 10.59
C CYS A 100 20.54 6.19 11.83
N VAL A 101 21.08 5.02 12.10
CA VAL A 101 20.71 4.21 13.28
C VAL A 101 21.03 4.96 14.57
N ASP A 102 22.22 5.53 14.67
CA ASP A 102 22.66 6.31 15.86
C ASP A 102 21.78 7.56 16.10
N LYS A 103 21.18 8.12 15.05
CA LYS A 103 20.27 9.25 15.12
C LYS A 103 18.78 8.88 15.20
N ASP A 104 18.45 7.59 15.31
CA ASP A 104 17.06 7.08 15.26
C ASP A 104 16.29 7.51 13.99
N VAL A 105 17.02 7.60 12.87
CA VAL A 105 16.44 7.91 11.55
C VAL A 105 16.21 6.62 10.79
N LEU A 106 14.97 6.38 10.32
CA LEU A 106 14.66 5.23 9.48
C LEU A 106 15.48 5.28 8.19
N ILE A 107 16.27 4.24 7.93
CA ILE A 107 16.98 4.05 6.67
C ILE A 107 16.59 2.75 5.98
N LEU A 108 16.37 2.80 4.67
CA LEU A 108 16.16 1.64 3.79
C LEU A 108 17.32 1.58 2.79
N PRO A 109 18.44 0.92 3.13
CA PRO A 109 19.58 0.81 2.23
C PRO A 109 19.30 -0.17 1.09
N GLY A 110 19.86 0.12 -0.09
CA GLY A 110 19.80 -0.77 -1.25
C GLY A 110 20.61 -2.04 -1.00
N CYS A 111 19.96 -3.19 -1.14
CA CYS A 111 20.53 -4.53 -1.04
C CYS A 111 20.14 -5.36 -2.25
N SER A 112 21.08 -6.11 -2.80
CA SER A 112 20.82 -7.01 -3.94
C SER A 112 21.53 -8.37 -3.80
N SER A 113 22.20 -8.61 -2.69
CA SER A 113 22.91 -9.84 -2.39
C SER A 113 22.67 -10.32 -0.95
N PRO A 114 22.89 -11.64 -0.67
CA PRO A 114 22.87 -12.16 0.70
C PRO A 114 23.81 -11.41 1.65
N SER A 115 25.02 -11.07 1.19
CA SER A 115 25.99 -10.33 2.03
C SER A 115 25.50 -8.93 2.42
N ASP A 116 24.72 -8.25 1.56
CA ASP A 116 24.11 -6.96 1.92
C ASP A 116 23.03 -7.15 2.98
N MET A 117 22.22 -8.22 2.84
CA MET A 117 21.16 -8.54 3.80
C MET A 117 21.72 -8.88 5.19
N GLU A 118 22.82 -9.65 5.26
CA GLU A 118 23.49 -9.96 6.51
C GLU A 118 24.02 -8.70 7.20
N ARG A 119 24.65 -7.79 6.44
CA ARG A 119 25.10 -6.49 6.97
C ARG A 119 23.94 -5.61 7.44
N ALA A 120 22.81 -5.64 6.73
CA ALA A 120 21.62 -4.91 7.17
C ALA A 120 21.07 -5.47 8.49
N ILE A 121 21.03 -6.80 8.65
CA ILE A 121 20.64 -7.48 9.88
C ILE A 121 21.61 -7.16 11.02
N GLU A 122 22.91 -7.19 10.77
CA GLU A 122 23.96 -6.83 11.75
C GLU A 122 23.78 -5.38 12.25
N ALA A 123 23.37 -4.47 11.35
CA ALA A 123 23.05 -3.10 11.71
C ALA A 123 21.66 -2.93 12.40
N GLY A 124 20.93 -4.01 12.68
CA GLY A 124 19.63 -3.99 13.34
C GLY A 124 18.45 -3.63 12.44
N LEU A 125 18.63 -3.61 11.12
CA LEU A 125 17.57 -3.24 10.20
C LEU A 125 16.61 -4.42 9.96
N SER A 126 15.31 -4.11 9.89
CA SER A 126 14.25 -5.08 9.58
C SER A 126 13.66 -4.92 8.17
N VAL A 127 13.97 -3.82 7.49
CA VAL A 127 13.53 -3.54 6.12
C VAL A 127 14.69 -3.02 5.29
N VAL A 128 14.78 -3.50 4.05
CA VAL A 128 15.78 -3.04 3.07
C VAL A 128 15.12 -2.68 1.75
N LYS A 129 15.70 -1.75 1.01
CA LYS A 129 15.36 -1.51 -0.38
C LYS A 129 16.00 -2.61 -1.23
N PHE A 130 15.21 -3.32 -2.04
CA PHE A 130 15.74 -4.24 -3.04
C PHE A 130 15.94 -3.48 -4.37
N PHE A 131 17.19 -3.25 -4.75
CA PHE A 131 17.52 -2.37 -5.88
C PHE A 131 18.78 -2.84 -6.63
N PRO A 132 18.78 -2.78 -7.98
CA PRO A 132 17.64 -2.51 -8.88
C PRO A 132 16.75 -3.77 -9.04
N ALA A 133 15.45 -3.68 -8.71
CA ALA A 133 14.62 -4.87 -8.48
C ALA A 133 14.49 -5.78 -9.70
N GLU A 134 14.00 -5.28 -10.84
CA GLU A 134 13.81 -6.10 -12.05
C GLU A 134 15.13 -6.61 -12.61
N ALA A 135 16.15 -5.76 -12.69
CA ALA A 135 17.48 -6.14 -13.18
C ALA A 135 18.18 -7.19 -12.30
N SER A 136 17.80 -7.28 -11.02
CA SER A 136 18.33 -8.26 -10.06
C SER A 136 17.49 -9.54 -9.97
N GLY A 137 16.54 -9.75 -10.89
CA GLY A 137 15.74 -10.97 -11.00
C GLY A 137 14.33 -10.90 -10.40
N GLY A 138 13.88 -9.70 -10.05
CA GLY A 138 12.49 -9.41 -9.69
C GLY A 138 12.00 -10.12 -8.43
N VAL A 139 10.71 -10.37 -8.36
CA VAL A 139 10.07 -11.01 -7.20
C VAL A 139 10.61 -12.43 -6.93
N LYS A 140 11.05 -13.15 -7.97
CA LYS A 140 11.63 -14.49 -7.82
C LYS A 140 12.95 -14.42 -7.04
N ALA A 141 13.79 -13.45 -7.35
CA ALA A 141 15.06 -13.24 -6.64
C ALA A 141 14.81 -12.82 -5.17
N ILE A 142 13.87 -11.91 -4.93
CA ILE A 142 13.49 -11.52 -3.55
C ILE A 142 13.03 -12.75 -2.76
N LYS A 143 12.13 -13.58 -3.29
CA LYS A 143 11.63 -14.78 -2.60
C LYS A 143 12.75 -15.76 -2.28
N ALA A 144 13.68 -16.00 -3.21
CA ALA A 144 14.81 -16.89 -3.00
C ALA A 144 15.77 -16.35 -1.94
N MET A 145 16.13 -15.07 -2.01
CA MET A 145 17.03 -14.44 -1.04
C MET A 145 16.38 -14.24 0.33
N ALA A 146 15.09 -14.01 0.39
CA ALA A 146 14.35 -13.84 1.63
C ALA A 146 14.26 -15.13 2.46
N ALA A 147 14.33 -16.30 1.85
CA ALA A 147 14.11 -17.59 2.51
C ALA A 147 14.95 -17.78 3.78
N PRO A 148 16.28 -17.56 3.79
CA PRO A 148 17.10 -17.69 4.99
C PRO A 148 16.95 -16.55 6.01
N TYR A 149 16.36 -15.40 5.64
CA TYR A 149 16.32 -14.19 6.47
C TYR A 149 14.89 -13.86 6.90
N GLY A 150 14.28 -14.69 7.77
CA GLY A 150 12.87 -14.58 8.20
C GLY A 150 12.45 -13.22 8.73
N GLN A 151 13.37 -12.44 9.30
CA GLN A 151 13.14 -11.13 9.91
C GLN A 151 13.13 -9.96 8.93
N LEU A 152 13.68 -10.10 7.69
CA LEU A 152 13.76 -9.00 6.73
C LEU A 152 12.48 -8.85 5.90
N LYS A 153 12.05 -7.62 5.73
CA LYS A 153 11.06 -7.17 4.75
C LYS A 153 11.76 -6.34 3.66
N PHE A 154 11.07 -6.11 2.54
CA PHE A 154 11.65 -5.54 1.34
C PHE A 154 10.80 -4.40 0.77
N MET A 155 11.48 -3.39 0.22
CA MET A 155 10.90 -2.35 -0.63
C MET A 155 11.57 -2.42 -2.02
N PRO A 156 11.03 -3.24 -2.96
CA PRO A 156 11.57 -3.32 -4.32
C PRO A 156 11.44 -1.98 -5.04
N THR A 157 12.51 -1.58 -5.73
CA THR A 157 12.59 -0.35 -6.53
C THR A 157 13.46 -0.60 -7.75
N GLY A 158 13.08 0.02 -8.89
CA GLY A 158 13.81 -0.12 -10.16
C GLY A 158 13.17 -1.17 -11.08
N GLY A 159 12.50 -0.67 -12.13
CA GLY A 159 11.73 -1.48 -13.08
C GLY A 159 10.33 -1.86 -12.60
N VAL A 160 9.94 -1.47 -11.38
CA VAL A 160 8.56 -1.64 -10.92
C VAL A 160 7.64 -0.67 -11.68
N SER A 161 6.47 -1.15 -12.06
CA SER A 161 5.46 -0.46 -12.85
C SER A 161 4.05 -0.87 -12.41
N LEU A 162 3.03 -0.22 -12.97
CA LEU A 162 1.63 -0.56 -12.73
C LEU A 162 1.32 -2.03 -13.08
N SER A 163 1.99 -2.59 -14.10
CA SER A 163 1.72 -3.94 -14.59
C SER A 163 2.33 -5.06 -13.75
N ASN A 164 3.42 -4.80 -13.00
CA ASN A 164 4.09 -5.83 -12.19
C ASN A 164 4.04 -5.59 -10.68
N MET A 165 3.59 -4.42 -10.23
CA MET A 165 3.55 -4.04 -8.81
C MET A 165 2.80 -5.06 -7.94
N GLN A 166 1.68 -5.60 -8.42
CA GLN A 166 0.89 -6.57 -7.66
C GLN A 166 1.60 -7.90 -7.43
N GLU A 167 2.46 -8.32 -8.34
CA GLU A 167 3.27 -9.53 -8.16
C GLU A 167 4.20 -9.37 -6.95
N TYR A 168 4.79 -8.17 -6.78
CA TYR A 168 5.60 -7.83 -5.62
C TYR A 168 4.76 -7.72 -4.33
N LEU A 169 3.68 -6.94 -4.34
CA LEU A 169 2.83 -6.70 -3.17
C LEU A 169 2.10 -7.96 -2.68
N SER A 170 1.94 -8.97 -3.53
CA SER A 170 1.39 -10.28 -3.14
C SER A 170 2.32 -11.10 -2.26
N PHE A 171 3.61 -10.75 -2.20
CA PHE A 171 4.56 -11.38 -1.29
C PHE A 171 4.54 -10.66 0.06
N ASP A 172 4.10 -11.34 1.10
CA ASP A 172 3.82 -10.78 2.44
C ASP A 172 5.02 -10.06 3.10
N ARG A 173 6.23 -10.24 2.57
CA ARG A 173 7.44 -9.57 3.03
C ARG A 173 7.79 -8.30 2.25
N VAL A 174 6.99 -7.92 1.28
CA VAL A 174 7.11 -6.64 0.58
C VAL A 174 6.22 -5.62 1.28
N VAL A 175 6.84 -4.60 1.86
CA VAL A 175 6.15 -3.52 2.59
C VAL A 175 5.51 -2.51 1.63
N ALA A 176 6.24 -2.12 0.60
CA ALA A 176 5.81 -1.20 -0.45
C ALA A 176 6.68 -1.37 -1.69
N CYS A 177 6.26 -0.83 -2.83
CA CYS A 177 7.06 -0.74 -4.05
C CYS A 177 7.47 0.71 -4.31
N GLY A 178 8.76 0.96 -4.59
CA GLY A 178 9.21 2.26 -5.08
C GLY A 178 9.12 2.33 -6.60
N GLY A 179 8.52 3.39 -7.16
CA GLY A 179 8.39 3.53 -8.59
C GLY A 179 8.27 4.97 -9.08
N SER A 180 8.65 5.22 -10.33
CA SER A 180 8.62 6.55 -10.93
C SER A 180 7.58 6.71 -12.04
N TRP A 181 6.84 5.66 -12.38
CA TRP A 181 5.87 5.70 -13.50
C TRP A 181 4.73 6.68 -13.29
N MET A 182 4.37 6.99 -12.04
CA MET A 182 3.31 7.96 -11.71
C MET A 182 3.81 9.41 -11.65
N VAL A 183 5.14 9.61 -11.68
CA VAL A 183 5.80 10.93 -11.62
C VAL A 183 6.86 11.10 -12.72
N PRO A 184 6.47 10.94 -14.02
CA PRO A 184 7.41 11.11 -15.14
C PRO A 184 8.03 12.50 -15.13
N GLY A 185 9.34 12.57 -15.31
CA GLY A 185 10.08 13.84 -15.23
C GLY A 185 9.72 14.86 -16.31
N ASP A 186 9.24 14.42 -17.46
CA ASP A 186 8.71 15.27 -18.53
C ASP A 186 7.41 15.97 -18.09
N LEU A 187 6.47 15.25 -17.49
CA LEU A 187 5.22 15.82 -16.98
C LEU A 187 5.49 16.87 -15.87
N ILE A 188 6.49 16.63 -15.01
CA ILE A 188 6.89 17.61 -13.98
C ILE A 188 7.43 18.88 -14.66
N ARG A 189 8.38 18.76 -15.60
CA ARG A 189 8.98 19.90 -16.30
C ARG A 189 7.96 20.71 -17.12
N GLU A 190 6.96 20.04 -17.66
CA GLU A 190 5.89 20.64 -18.46
C GLU A 190 4.75 21.20 -17.60
N GLY A 191 4.78 20.99 -16.27
CA GLY A 191 3.72 21.45 -15.36
C GLY A 191 2.40 20.69 -15.50
N ARG A 192 2.42 19.46 -16.03
CA ARG A 192 1.24 18.61 -16.28
C ARG A 192 0.83 17.84 -15.03
N PHE A 193 0.59 18.56 -13.95
CA PHE A 193 0.31 17.96 -12.64
C PHE A 193 -1.04 17.26 -12.56
N ASP A 194 -2.02 17.62 -13.37
CA ASP A 194 -3.30 16.90 -13.45
C ASP A 194 -3.13 15.47 -13.98
N GLU A 195 -2.17 15.26 -14.89
CA GLU A 195 -1.85 13.92 -15.38
C GLU A 195 -1.09 13.10 -14.32
N ILE A 196 -0.19 13.74 -13.57
CA ILE A 196 0.48 13.12 -12.42
C ILE A 196 -0.56 12.70 -11.37
N LYS A 197 -1.53 13.57 -11.06
CA LYS A 197 -2.65 13.25 -10.17
C LYS A 197 -3.41 12.00 -10.65
N LYS A 198 -3.73 11.94 -11.95
CA LYS A 198 -4.41 10.77 -12.52
C LYS A 198 -3.56 9.51 -12.44
N LEU A 199 -2.29 9.55 -12.85
CA LEU A 199 -1.37 8.41 -12.76
C LEU A 199 -1.19 7.92 -11.31
N THR A 200 -1.16 8.85 -10.37
CA THR A 200 -1.08 8.55 -8.94
C THR A 200 -2.35 7.85 -8.48
N HIS A 201 -3.52 8.37 -8.85
CA HIS A 201 -4.80 7.74 -8.54
C HIS A 201 -4.90 6.32 -9.12
N ASP A 202 -4.50 6.13 -10.38
CA ASP A 202 -4.48 4.82 -11.03
C ASP A 202 -3.56 3.82 -10.26
N ALA A 203 -2.40 4.30 -9.77
CA ALA A 203 -1.50 3.49 -8.96
C ALA A 203 -2.14 3.11 -7.59
N VAL A 204 -2.81 4.05 -6.93
CA VAL A 204 -3.52 3.81 -5.66
C VAL A 204 -4.65 2.80 -5.86
N MET A 205 -5.47 2.98 -6.91
CA MET A 205 -6.54 2.01 -7.22
C MET A 205 -5.99 0.61 -7.49
N ALA A 206 -4.85 0.50 -8.16
CA ALA A 206 -4.18 -0.78 -8.40
C ALA A 206 -3.62 -1.40 -7.10
N VAL A 207 -3.10 -0.61 -6.16
CA VAL A 207 -2.66 -1.13 -4.84
C VAL A 207 -3.83 -1.80 -4.12
N HIS A 208 -5.00 -1.17 -4.10
CA HIS A 208 -6.16 -1.69 -3.39
C HIS A 208 -6.90 -2.77 -4.17
N GLY A 209 -7.02 -2.65 -5.48
CA GLY A 209 -7.67 -3.62 -6.36
C GLY A 209 -9.15 -3.77 -6.04
N PHE A 210 -9.87 -2.69 -5.78
CA PHE A 210 -11.30 -2.72 -5.48
C PHE A 210 -12.10 -3.42 -6.56
N ALA A 211 -12.90 -4.42 -6.16
CA ALA A 211 -13.81 -5.14 -7.06
C ALA A 211 -15.02 -5.66 -6.28
N LEU A 212 -16.14 -5.86 -6.96
CA LEU A 212 -17.28 -6.55 -6.36
C LEU A 212 -16.88 -7.99 -6.02
N ALA A 213 -17.06 -8.39 -4.76
CA ALA A 213 -16.88 -9.78 -4.32
C ALA A 213 -18.20 -10.55 -4.40
N HIS A 214 -19.22 -10.11 -3.67
CA HIS A 214 -20.56 -10.69 -3.66
C HIS A 214 -21.61 -9.68 -3.18
N VAL A 215 -22.88 -10.06 -3.36
CA VAL A 215 -24.03 -9.35 -2.78
C VAL A 215 -24.65 -10.26 -1.73
N GLY A 216 -24.89 -9.70 -0.55
CA GLY A 216 -25.57 -10.38 0.56
C GLY A 216 -27.04 -10.05 0.62
N ILE A 217 -27.87 -11.03 0.81
CA ILE A 217 -29.34 -10.91 1.00
C ILE A 217 -29.67 -11.34 2.43
N ASN A 218 -30.29 -10.46 3.21
CA ASN A 218 -30.80 -10.79 4.52
C ASN A 218 -32.11 -11.57 4.39
N SER A 219 -32.18 -12.76 5.00
CA SER A 219 -33.43 -13.53 5.14
C SER A 219 -34.01 -13.37 6.54
N ALA A 220 -35.30 -13.53 6.70
CA ALA A 220 -35.96 -13.49 8.01
C ALA A 220 -35.56 -14.69 8.87
N ASN A 221 -35.23 -15.81 8.26
CA ASN A 221 -34.83 -17.04 8.90
C ASN A 221 -34.13 -18.00 7.94
N GLU A 222 -33.67 -19.14 8.46
CA GLU A 222 -32.93 -20.14 7.67
C GLU A 222 -33.78 -20.82 6.59
N GLU A 223 -35.11 -20.99 6.82
CA GLU A 223 -36.01 -21.58 5.80
C GLU A 223 -36.07 -20.65 4.54
N GLU A 224 -36.22 -19.36 4.76
CA GLU A 224 -36.23 -18.37 3.69
C GLU A 224 -34.87 -18.32 2.96
N ALA A 225 -33.77 -18.39 3.72
CA ALA A 225 -32.42 -18.45 3.15
C ALA A 225 -32.25 -19.67 2.24
N ASN A 226 -32.67 -20.84 2.70
CA ASN A 226 -32.62 -22.09 1.91
C ASN A 226 -33.47 -21.97 0.64
N LYS A 227 -34.70 -21.43 0.72
CA LYS A 227 -35.59 -21.22 -0.41
C LYS A 227 -34.96 -20.28 -1.46
N THR A 228 -34.32 -19.21 -1.00
CA THR A 228 -33.61 -18.24 -1.86
C THR A 228 -32.43 -18.90 -2.56
N ALA A 229 -31.58 -19.60 -1.82
CA ALA A 229 -30.42 -20.31 -2.41
C ALA A 229 -30.84 -21.38 -3.40
N ALA A 230 -31.88 -22.17 -3.07
CA ALA A 230 -32.43 -23.17 -4.01
C ALA A 230 -33.01 -22.55 -5.28
N ALA A 231 -33.56 -21.34 -5.22
CA ALA A 231 -34.03 -20.63 -6.40
C ALA A 231 -32.85 -20.24 -7.32
N PHE A 232 -31.73 -19.72 -6.76
CA PHE A 232 -30.53 -19.42 -7.53
C PHE A 232 -29.91 -20.68 -8.17
N GLU A 233 -29.88 -21.79 -7.45
CA GLU A 233 -29.39 -23.07 -7.97
C GLU A 233 -30.25 -23.58 -9.11
N ARG A 234 -31.56 -23.61 -8.92
CA ARG A 234 -32.53 -24.13 -9.91
C ARG A 234 -32.59 -23.25 -11.17
N LEU A 235 -32.51 -21.91 -11.05
CA LEU A 235 -32.71 -21.02 -12.20
C LEU A 235 -31.39 -20.72 -12.94
N PHE A 236 -30.27 -20.64 -12.23
CA PHE A 236 -29.00 -20.19 -12.78
C PHE A 236 -27.87 -21.21 -12.65
N GLY A 237 -28.11 -22.35 -11.99
CA GLY A 237 -27.09 -23.39 -11.76
C GLY A 237 -26.03 -22.94 -10.73
N PHE A 238 -26.32 -21.97 -9.86
CA PHE A 238 -25.39 -21.51 -8.84
C PHE A 238 -25.38 -22.48 -7.67
N THR A 239 -24.42 -23.38 -7.66
CA THR A 239 -24.29 -24.40 -6.61
C THR A 239 -24.27 -23.79 -5.22
N ALA A 240 -25.12 -24.27 -4.33
CA ALA A 240 -25.20 -23.81 -2.95
C ALA A 240 -24.02 -24.36 -2.12
N ASN A 241 -23.37 -23.46 -1.36
CA ASN A 241 -22.35 -23.81 -0.39
C ASN A 241 -22.72 -23.20 0.97
N GLU A 242 -23.14 -24.07 1.88
CA GLU A 242 -23.68 -23.68 3.17
C GLU A 242 -22.59 -23.56 4.24
N ASN A 243 -22.74 -22.55 5.09
CA ASN A 243 -21.98 -22.38 6.33
C ASN A 243 -22.95 -22.10 7.52
N PRO A 244 -22.47 -22.02 8.77
CA PRO A 244 -23.37 -21.82 9.93
C PRO A 244 -24.23 -20.57 9.87
N SER A 245 -23.80 -19.48 9.24
CA SER A 245 -24.47 -18.18 9.21
C SER A 245 -25.14 -17.83 7.88
N SER A 246 -24.74 -18.47 6.79
CA SER A 246 -25.20 -18.11 5.44
C SER A 246 -25.09 -19.26 4.44
N ILE A 247 -25.64 -19.04 3.25
CA ILE A 247 -25.56 -19.95 2.10
C ILE A 247 -25.05 -19.14 0.91
N PHE A 248 -23.89 -19.50 0.37
CA PHE A 248 -23.38 -18.95 -0.86
C PHE A 248 -23.98 -19.65 -2.08
N SER A 249 -24.59 -18.91 -2.99
CA SER A 249 -24.97 -19.37 -4.32
C SER A 249 -23.83 -19.04 -5.28
N ALA A 250 -23.02 -20.02 -5.64
CA ALA A 250 -21.68 -19.88 -6.23
C ALA A 250 -20.80 -18.93 -5.35
N SER A 251 -20.12 -17.97 -5.98
CA SER A 251 -19.37 -16.92 -5.26
C SER A 251 -20.03 -15.53 -5.34
N TYR A 252 -21.27 -15.46 -5.86
CA TYR A 252 -21.87 -14.18 -6.25
C TYR A 252 -22.90 -13.66 -5.25
N VAL A 253 -23.68 -14.54 -4.66
CA VAL A 253 -24.77 -14.19 -3.75
C VAL A 253 -24.61 -14.96 -2.44
N GLU A 254 -24.57 -14.22 -1.35
CA GLU A 254 -24.59 -14.74 0.02
C GLU A 254 -25.97 -14.53 0.64
N THR A 255 -26.69 -15.59 0.92
CA THR A 255 -27.99 -15.51 1.61
C THR A 255 -27.78 -15.72 3.11
N ILE A 256 -27.97 -14.67 3.90
CA ILE A 256 -27.79 -14.71 5.36
C ILE A 256 -29.01 -15.35 6.02
N LYS A 257 -28.80 -16.32 6.94
CA LYS A 257 -29.85 -17.10 7.59
C LYS A 257 -30.69 -16.34 8.64
N LYS A 258 -30.33 -15.09 8.94
CA LYS A 258 -31.04 -14.18 9.84
C LYS A 258 -30.75 -12.73 9.46
N PRO A 259 -31.60 -11.77 9.86
CA PRO A 259 -31.32 -10.35 9.63
C PRO A 259 -29.96 -9.95 10.19
N TYR A 260 -29.20 -9.17 9.38
CA TYR A 260 -27.90 -8.62 9.74
C TYR A 260 -27.80 -7.18 9.24
N LEU A 261 -26.61 -6.59 9.21
CA LEU A 261 -26.36 -5.21 8.76
C LEU A 261 -26.92 -4.93 7.37
N GLY A 262 -27.38 -3.70 7.18
CA GLY A 262 -27.92 -3.16 5.92
C GLY A 262 -29.41 -3.46 5.75
N ALA A 263 -30.20 -2.40 5.51
CA ALA A 263 -31.65 -2.52 5.31
C ALA A 263 -32.02 -3.43 4.12
N LYS A 264 -31.17 -3.49 3.09
CA LYS A 264 -31.33 -4.33 1.89
C LYS A 264 -30.36 -5.53 1.85
N GLY A 265 -29.54 -5.72 2.86
CA GLY A 265 -28.43 -6.66 2.86
C GLY A 265 -27.09 -5.95 2.74
N HIS A 266 -26.08 -6.63 2.17
CA HIS A 266 -24.74 -6.04 2.07
C HIS A 266 -24.11 -6.19 0.67
N ILE A 267 -23.11 -5.36 0.42
CA ILE A 267 -22.23 -5.47 -0.75
C ILE A 267 -20.81 -5.64 -0.26
N ALA A 268 -20.18 -6.74 -0.65
CA ALA A 268 -18.80 -7.04 -0.32
C ALA A 268 -17.87 -6.50 -1.42
N ILE A 269 -16.89 -5.71 -1.02
CA ILE A 269 -15.84 -5.19 -1.90
C ILE A 269 -14.55 -5.95 -1.63
N ALA A 270 -14.11 -6.74 -2.62
CA ALA A 270 -12.83 -7.43 -2.59
C ALA A 270 -11.67 -6.43 -2.68
N VAL A 271 -10.65 -6.63 -1.85
CA VAL A 271 -9.43 -5.81 -1.84
C VAL A 271 -8.18 -6.69 -1.70
N ASN A 272 -7.05 -6.21 -2.21
CA ASN A 272 -5.77 -6.93 -2.11
C ASN A 272 -5.24 -6.98 -0.67
N SER A 273 -5.43 -5.91 0.12
CA SER A 273 -5.14 -5.83 1.56
C SER A 273 -6.22 -5.00 2.24
N VAL A 274 -6.89 -5.59 3.23
CA VAL A 274 -7.94 -4.86 3.97
C VAL A 274 -7.32 -3.74 4.79
N GLU A 275 -6.15 -3.96 5.39
CA GLU A 275 -5.46 -2.96 6.21
C GLU A 275 -5.11 -1.71 5.39
N ARG A 276 -4.58 -1.89 4.17
CA ARG A 276 -4.27 -0.75 3.26
C ARG A 276 -5.52 -0.05 2.77
N ALA A 277 -6.53 -0.82 2.37
CA ALA A 277 -7.79 -0.25 1.87
C ALA A 277 -8.56 0.49 2.98
N LYS A 278 -8.55 -0.03 4.20
CA LYS A 278 -9.13 0.61 5.39
C LYS A 278 -8.44 1.95 5.65
N ASP A 279 -7.11 1.98 5.78
CA ASP A 279 -6.36 3.22 6.00
C ASP A 279 -6.61 4.26 4.88
N TYR A 280 -6.65 3.82 3.62
CA TYR A 280 -6.96 4.71 2.49
C TYR A 280 -8.34 5.35 2.63
N LEU A 281 -9.36 4.55 2.94
CA LEU A 281 -10.74 5.02 3.07
C LEU A 281 -10.93 5.88 4.34
N GLU A 282 -10.26 5.54 5.45
CA GLU A 282 -10.24 6.36 6.68
C GLU A 282 -9.68 7.76 6.42
N ARG A 283 -8.61 7.88 5.62
CA ARG A 283 -8.09 9.18 5.18
C ARG A 283 -9.07 9.98 4.32
N MET A 284 -10.06 9.34 3.72
CA MET A 284 -11.18 9.97 3.02
C MET A 284 -12.38 10.27 3.94
N GLY A 285 -12.29 9.97 5.22
CA GLY A 285 -13.33 10.21 6.21
C GLY A 285 -14.30 9.04 6.42
N VAL A 286 -14.04 7.87 5.84
CA VAL A 286 -14.86 6.68 6.07
C VAL A 286 -14.61 6.12 7.47
N VAL A 287 -15.68 5.81 8.18
CA VAL A 287 -15.65 5.17 9.51
C VAL A 287 -15.96 3.68 9.37
N PHE A 288 -15.24 2.85 10.11
CA PHE A 288 -15.44 1.41 10.15
C PHE A 288 -15.99 0.95 11.50
N LEU A 289 -16.83 -0.08 11.47
CA LEU A 289 -17.35 -0.77 12.66
C LEU A 289 -16.30 -1.76 13.15
N GLU A 290 -15.47 -1.36 14.12
CA GLU A 290 -14.34 -2.17 14.61
C GLU A 290 -14.79 -3.53 15.16
N GLU A 291 -15.94 -3.60 15.80
CA GLU A 291 -16.55 -4.82 16.31
C GLU A 291 -16.95 -5.82 15.21
N SER A 292 -17.05 -5.38 13.96
CA SER A 292 -17.32 -6.22 12.79
C SER A 292 -16.07 -6.87 12.20
N THR A 293 -14.88 -6.53 12.74
CA THR A 293 -13.61 -7.01 12.21
C THR A 293 -13.46 -8.52 12.39
N VAL A 294 -13.29 -9.21 11.28
CA VAL A 294 -12.95 -10.64 11.23
C VAL A 294 -11.47 -10.79 10.97
N LEU A 295 -10.76 -11.49 11.85
CA LEU A 295 -9.34 -11.77 11.72
C LEU A 295 -9.08 -13.16 11.15
N ARG A 296 -8.01 -13.29 10.40
CA ARG A 296 -7.41 -14.55 9.96
C ARG A 296 -6.52 -15.14 11.06
N PRO A 297 -6.14 -16.42 10.95
CA PRO A 297 -5.20 -17.05 11.90
C PRO A 297 -3.83 -16.37 11.96
N ASP A 298 -3.42 -15.68 10.88
CA ASP A 298 -2.16 -14.91 10.80
C ASP A 298 -2.27 -13.49 11.39
N GLY A 299 -3.41 -13.14 12.00
CA GLY A 299 -3.70 -11.85 12.61
C GLY A 299 -4.10 -10.74 11.62
N LYS A 300 -4.09 -11.00 10.30
CA LYS A 300 -4.52 -10.03 9.30
C LYS A 300 -6.04 -9.95 9.23
N ILE A 301 -6.55 -8.79 8.82
CA ILE A 301 -8.00 -8.59 8.66
C ILE A 301 -8.50 -9.37 7.44
N GLN A 302 -9.53 -10.20 7.64
CA GLN A 302 -10.25 -10.89 6.58
C GLN A 302 -11.37 -10.00 6.03
N ALA A 303 -12.15 -9.37 6.91
CA ALA A 303 -13.26 -8.50 6.54
C ALA A 303 -13.54 -7.46 7.63
N VAL A 304 -14.14 -6.33 7.24
CA VAL A 304 -14.60 -5.27 8.13
C VAL A 304 -15.68 -4.45 7.46
N TYR A 305 -16.76 -4.09 8.18
CA TYR A 305 -17.86 -3.27 7.68
C TYR A 305 -17.60 -1.79 7.86
N MET A 306 -18.07 -0.98 6.90
CA MET A 306 -18.20 0.47 7.03
C MET A 306 -19.42 0.79 7.91
N GLU A 307 -19.37 1.90 8.64
CA GLU A 307 -20.52 2.40 9.42
C GLU A 307 -21.64 2.89 8.50
N GLU A 308 -21.27 3.62 7.43
CA GLU A 308 -22.21 4.18 6.49
C GLU A 308 -22.74 3.14 5.49
N GLU A 309 -24.07 3.11 5.32
CA GLU A 309 -24.73 2.34 4.25
C GLU A 309 -24.72 3.13 2.92
N ILE A 310 -24.50 2.43 1.82
CA ILE A 310 -24.61 3.00 0.49
C ILE A 310 -25.87 2.44 -0.21
N GLY A 311 -26.82 3.30 -0.49
CA GLY A 311 -28.06 2.91 -1.15
C GLY A 311 -28.94 1.96 -0.33
N GLY A 312 -28.74 1.88 1.00
CA GLY A 312 -29.44 0.99 1.91
C GLY A 312 -28.78 -0.40 2.00
N PHE A 313 -27.56 -0.55 1.49
CA PHE A 313 -26.72 -1.73 1.69
C PHE A 313 -25.60 -1.42 2.66
N ALA A 314 -25.36 -2.30 3.61
CA ALA A 314 -24.12 -2.29 4.38
C ALA A 314 -22.95 -2.63 3.44
N ILE A 315 -21.84 -1.92 3.58
CA ILE A 315 -20.66 -2.14 2.75
C ILE A 315 -19.57 -2.75 3.61
N HIS A 316 -18.91 -3.79 3.15
CA HIS A 316 -17.73 -4.30 3.82
C HIS A 316 -16.59 -4.61 2.86
N LEU A 317 -15.38 -4.40 3.37
CA LEU A 317 -14.18 -4.85 2.70
C LEU A 317 -13.98 -6.33 2.99
N VAL A 318 -13.56 -7.08 1.99
CA VAL A 318 -13.16 -8.49 2.16
C VAL A 318 -11.83 -8.73 1.43
N ARG A 319 -10.92 -9.43 2.11
CA ARG A 319 -9.64 -9.79 1.50
C ARG A 319 -9.85 -10.73 0.33
N ARG A 320 -9.28 -10.37 -0.83
CA ARG A 320 -9.31 -11.22 -2.02
C ARG A 320 -8.67 -12.58 -1.73
N ALA A 321 -9.32 -13.67 -2.11
CA ALA A 321 -8.69 -14.99 -2.13
C ALA A 321 -7.49 -14.98 -3.07
N LYS A 322 -6.38 -15.61 -2.66
CA LYS A 322 -5.17 -15.75 -3.50
C LYS A 322 -5.37 -16.84 -4.54
#